data_db2f6246de912cd8357c24067551fb4b
#
_entry.id   db2f6246de912cd8357c24067551fb4b
#
_cell.length_a   1.000
_cell.length_b   1.000
_cell.length_c   1.000
_cell.angle_alpha   90.00
_cell.angle_beta   90.00
_cell.angle_gamma   90.00
#
_symmetry.space_group_name_H-M   'P 1'
#
loop_
_entity.id
_entity.type
_entity.pdbx_description
1 polymer ?
#
loop_
_entity_poly.entity_id
_entity_poly.type
_entity_poly.pdbx_seq_one_letter_code
_entity_poly.pdbx_strand_id
1 'polypeptide(L)'
;MSAIHHTMMPYKKPYDAEVEYLYFTPRSGAYIDTMASPPQYKGKWEIDIKLDGSGKCRFIGYGEMSSDTPTHTAVAGQDWGYSYFPFRYAGQWVDDRGMHIDDRVRNSVIFEFESERQILTVNGVVKSQRSIVGETTTQGDCTIRLFTTGNDPRHYTDRIIYLYGLRIEHDGVIVRDYIPVRYTDKEGNIRGALYDRANPNGGPLRNGLYPNMGNGTFLFGSDI
;
A
#
# COMPACT_ATOMS: atom_id res chain seq x y z
N MET A 1 -51.68 -14.92 -9.02
CA MET A 1 -50.25 -14.96 -8.57
C MET A 1 -49.63 -13.60 -8.86
N SER A 2 -49.38 -12.84 -7.79
CA SER A 2 -48.79 -11.49 -7.91
C SER A 2 -47.26 -11.64 -7.97
N ALA A 3 -46.66 -11.21 -9.07
CA ALA A 3 -45.21 -11.15 -9.22
C ALA A 3 -44.67 -10.03 -8.31
N ILE A 4 -43.94 -10.39 -7.26
CA ILE A 4 -43.23 -9.42 -6.43
C ILE A 4 -42.03 -8.94 -7.25
N HIS A 5 -42.14 -7.74 -7.81
CA HIS A 5 -41.00 -7.03 -8.40
C HIS A 5 -40.10 -6.61 -7.24
N HIS A 6 -39.05 -7.38 -6.97
CA HIS A 6 -37.93 -6.90 -6.20
C HIS A 6 -37.19 -5.85 -7.05
N THR A 7 -37.51 -4.59 -6.84
CA THR A 7 -36.67 -3.49 -7.32
C THR A 7 -35.37 -3.56 -6.49
N MET A 8 -34.30 -4.07 -7.08
CA MET A 8 -32.99 -3.96 -6.46
C MET A 8 -32.71 -2.48 -6.26
N MET A 9 -32.67 -2.04 -5.00
CA MET A 9 -32.16 -0.69 -4.72
C MET A 9 -30.76 -0.59 -5.29
N PRO A 10 -30.42 0.48 -6.01
CA PRO A 10 -29.07 0.67 -6.51
C PRO A 10 -28.11 0.64 -5.33
N TYR A 11 -27.07 -0.19 -5.41
CA TYR A 11 -26.02 -0.27 -4.40
C TYR A 11 -25.41 1.13 -4.21
N LYS A 12 -25.67 1.72 -3.05
CA LYS A 12 -25.13 3.06 -2.72
C LYS A 12 -23.67 2.87 -2.36
N LYS A 13 -22.75 3.45 -3.14
CA LYS A 13 -21.34 3.48 -2.80
C LYS A 13 -21.14 4.10 -1.41
N PRO A 14 -20.24 3.57 -0.59
CA PRO A 14 -19.98 4.07 0.77
C PRO A 14 -19.14 5.34 0.81
N TYR A 15 -18.87 5.95 -0.32
CA TYR A 15 -18.07 7.15 -0.48
C TYR A 15 -18.79 8.16 -1.38
N ASP A 16 -18.37 9.43 -1.29
CA ASP A 16 -19.00 10.54 -2.00
C ASP A 16 -18.47 10.68 -3.42
N ALA A 17 -17.15 10.53 -3.60
CA ALA A 17 -16.50 10.58 -4.91
C ALA A 17 -15.20 9.76 -4.93
N GLU A 18 -14.82 9.30 -6.12
CA GLU A 18 -13.46 8.88 -6.43
C GLU A 18 -12.61 10.14 -6.60
N VAL A 19 -11.35 10.10 -6.12
CA VAL A 19 -10.43 11.22 -6.20
C VAL A 19 -9.14 10.79 -6.88
N GLU A 20 -8.41 11.74 -7.45
CA GLU A 20 -7.22 11.45 -8.23
C GLU A 20 -6.14 10.73 -7.41
N TYR A 21 -5.92 11.16 -6.17
CA TYR A 21 -4.94 10.57 -5.25
C TYR A 21 -5.28 10.85 -3.79
N LEU A 22 -4.67 10.05 -2.91
CA LEU A 22 -4.54 10.36 -1.47
C LEU A 22 -3.10 10.78 -1.16
N TYR A 23 -2.95 11.69 -0.20
CA TYR A 23 -1.65 12.02 0.38
C TYR A 23 -1.82 12.44 1.85
N PHE A 24 -0.71 12.59 2.56
CA PHE A 24 -0.70 13.01 3.97
C PHE A 24 0.51 13.90 4.25
N THR A 25 0.42 14.66 5.34
CA THR A 25 1.54 15.46 5.81
C THR A 25 2.67 14.54 6.30
N PRO A 26 3.90 14.71 5.83
CA PRO A 26 5.04 13.94 6.31
C PRO A 26 5.15 13.93 7.84
N ARG A 27 5.60 12.83 8.41
CA ARG A 27 5.76 12.63 9.87
C ARG A 27 4.47 12.75 10.69
N SER A 28 3.31 12.76 10.05
CA SER A 28 2.03 12.81 10.76
C SER A 28 1.69 11.53 11.51
N GLY A 29 2.38 10.42 11.20
CA GLY A 29 2.04 9.10 11.70
C GLY A 29 0.76 8.52 11.06
N ALA A 30 0.32 9.06 9.93
CA ALA A 30 -0.79 8.51 9.16
C ALA A 30 -0.40 7.18 8.54
N TYR A 31 -1.28 6.19 8.62
CA TYR A 31 -1.11 4.90 7.97
C TYR A 31 -2.46 4.24 7.66
N ILE A 32 -2.44 3.28 6.75
CA ILE A 32 -3.58 2.40 6.50
C ILE A 32 -3.15 0.96 6.82
N ASP A 33 -3.94 0.27 7.63
CA ASP A 33 -3.84 -1.18 7.78
C ASP A 33 -4.73 -1.82 6.73
N THR A 34 -4.14 -2.59 5.82
CA THR A 34 -4.89 -3.26 4.75
C THR A 34 -5.70 -4.44 5.26
N MET A 35 -5.47 -4.87 6.51
CA MET A 35 -6.04 -6.09 7.08
C MET A 35 -5.78 -7.34 6.20
N ALA A 36 -4.84 -7.27 5.28
CA ALA A 36 -4.37 -8.40 4.51
C ALA A 36 -3.16 -9.01 5.19
N SER A 37 -3.18 -10.31 5.39
CA SER A 37 -2.00 -11.05 5.86
C SER A 37 -0.93 -11.06 4.76
N PRO A 38 0.35 -11.19 5.11
CA PRO A 38 1.40 -11.40 4.14
C PRO A 38 1.15 -12.63 3.27
N PRO A 39 1.65 -12.68 2.03
CA PRO A 39 1.53 -13.86 1.18
C PRO A 39 2.36 -15.01 1.75
N GLN A 40 1.87 -16.23 1.56
CA GLN A 40 2.57 -17.42 2.04
C GLN A 40 3.75 -17.82 1.13
N TYR A 41 3.56 -17.75 -0.19
CA TYR A 41 4.55 -18.23 -1.16
C TYR A 41 4.92 -17.19 -2.20
N LYS A 42 3.92 -16.46 -2.71
CA LYS A 42 4.09 -15.52 -3.80
C LYS A 42 3.25 -14.27 -3.57
N GLY A 43 3.85 -13.12 -3.79
CA GLY A 43 3.15 -11.85 -3.69
C GLY A 43 3.49 -10.94 -4.86
N LYS A 44 2.53 -10.08 -5.19
CA LYS A 44 2.70 -9.00 -6.13
C LYS A 44 2.01 -7.76 -5.60
N TRP A 45 2.74 -6.65 -5.55
CA TRP A 45 2.22 -5.35 -5.20
C TRP A 45 2.37 -4.42 -6.38
N GLU A 46 1.26 -3.94 -6.90
CA GLU A 46 1.21 -2.93 -7.96
C GLU A 46 0.81 -1.60 -7.33
N ILE A 47 1.71 -0.64 -7.34
CA ILE A 47 1.55 0.65 -6.65
C ILE A 47 1.70 1.77 -7.66
N ASP A 48 0.75 2.66 -7.71
CA ASP A 48 0.78 3.84 -8.56
C ASP A 48 0.97 5.07 -7.68
N ILE A 49 2.16 5.67 -7.75
CA ILE A 49 2.61 6.71 -6.82
C ILE A 49 3.37 7.85 -7.52
N LYS A 50 3.34 9.01 -6.85
CA LYS A 50 4.28 10.11 -7.06
C LYS A 50 4.86 10.51 -5.71
N LEU A 51 6.13 10.83 -5.67
CA LEU A 51 6.81 11.30 -4.46
C LEU A 51 7.14 12.78 -4.59
N ASP A 52 7.09 13.52 -3.47
CA ASP A 52 7.50 14.91 -3.42
C ASP A 52 8.33 15.17 -2.15
N GLY A 53 9.28 16.11 -2.24
CA GLY A 53 10.19 16.40 -1.16
C GLY A 53 11.44 15.50 -1.13
N SER A 54 12.15 15.48 -0.01
CA SER A 54 13.35 14.70 0.21
C SER A 54 13.25 13.91 1.51
N GLY A 55 14.10 12.89 1.67
CA GLY A 55 14.13 12.07 2.88
C GLY A 55 13.60 10.66 2.67
N LYS A 56 13.44 9.94 3.77
CA LYS A 56 12.96 8.57 3.79
C LYS A 56 11.49 8.48 3.47
N CYS A 57 11.09 7.45 2.76
CA CYS A 57 9.68 7.08 2.67
C CYS A 57 9.51 5.57 2.77
N ARG A 58 8.41 5.18 3.39
CA ARG A 58 7.94 3.80 3.46
C ARG A 58 6.51 3.81 2.92
N PHE A 59 6.26 3.16 1.83
CA PHE A 59 4.92 3.21 1.26
C PHE A 59 4.13 1.91 1.41
N ILE A 60 4.78 0.77 1.58
CA ILE A 60 4.11 -0.50 1.87
C ILE A 60 5.06 -1.43 2.61
N GLY A 61 4.55 -2.22 3.53
CA GLY A 61 5.34 -3.24 4.23
C GLY A 61 4.56 -4.01 5.29
N TYR A 62 5.20 -5.04 5.83
CA TYR A 62 4.74 -5.81 6.97
C TYR A 62 5.93 -6.30 7.82
N GLY A 63 5.63 -6.76 9.04
CA GLY A 63 6.61 -7.29 9.98
C GLY A 63 7.35 -6.24 10.78
N GLU A 64 8.16 -6.69 11.72
CA GLU A 64 8.99 -5.83 12.56
C GLU A 64 10.37 -5.68 11.94
N MET A 65 10.82 -4.45 11.82
CA MET A 65 12.23 -4.14 11.49
C MET A 65 13.09 -4.14 12.76
N SER A 66 13.04 -5.19 13.57
CA SER A 66 14.03 -5.34 14.62
C SER A 66 15.38 -5.71 13.98
N SER A 67 16.47 -5.21 14.53
CA SER A 67 17.83 -5.45 14.04
C SER A 67 18.24 -6.93 14.06
N ASP A 68 17.54 -7.76 14.84
CA ASP A 68 18.06 -9.04 15.23
C ASP A 68 17.44 -10.26 14.52
N THR A 69 16.25 -10.13 13.92
CA THR A 69 15.63 -11.22 13.16
C THR A 69 14.77 -10.71 12.01
N PRO A 70 15.37 -10.34 10.88
CA PRO A 70 14.64 -9.73 9.76
C PRO A 70 13.91 -10.72 8.84
N THR A 71 13.75 -11.98 9.23
CA THR A 71 13.30 -13.06 8.35
C THR A 71 11.84 -12.95 7.89
N HIS A 72 11.01 -12.15 8.55
CA HIS A 72 9.57 -12.08 8.30
C HIS A 72 9.10 -10.68 7.86
N THR A 73 9.93 -9.93 7.16
CA THR A 73 9.59 -8.57 6.73
C THR A 73 9.64 -8.40 5.23
N ALA A 74 8.66 -7.72 4.68
CA ALA A 74 8.78 -7.11 3.36
C ALA A 74 8.48 -5.61 3.48
N VAL A 75 9.33 -4.81 2.88
CA VAL A 75 9.23 -3.35 2.92
C VAL A 75 9.62 -2.80 1.57
N ALA A 76 8.79 -1.91 1.05
CA ALA A 76 9.11 -1.12 -0.11
C ALA A 76 9.08 0.36 0.25
N GLY A 77 10.11 1.08 -0.13
CA GLY A 77 10.24 2.49 0.19
C GLY A 77 11.50 3.10 -0.41
N GLN A 78 11.76 4.33 -0.05
CA GLN A 78 13.00 5.05 -0.39
C GLN A 78 13.73 5.41 0.90
N ASP A 79 15.04 5.27 0.92
CA ASP A 79 15.85 5.54 2.10
C ASP A 79 16.89 6.64 1.86
N TRP A 80 17.12 7.49 2.88
CA TRP A 80 18.24 8.44 2.99
C TRP A 80 18.46 9.41 1.83
N GLY A 81 17.40 9.87 1.15
CA GLY A 81 17.52 10.90 0.10
C GLY A 81 18.14 10.43 -1.21
N TYR A 82 18.36 9.14 -1.36
CA TYR A 82 18.75 8.54 -2.63
C TYR A 82 17.50 8.19 -3.44
N SER A 83 17.59 8.36 -4.76
CA SER A 83 16.47 8.03 -5.69
C SER A 83 16.39 6.53 -5.99
N TYR A 84 16.61 5.68 -4.99
CA TYR A 84 16.47 4.24 -5.16
C TYR A 84 15.34 3.70 -4.28
N PHE A 85 14.72 2.61 -4.73
CA PHE A 85 13.68 1.89 -4.00
C PHE A 85 14.29 0.65 -3.36
N PRO A 86 14.73 0.69 -2.11
CA PRO A 86 15.08 -0.52 -1.42
C PRO A 86 13.82 -1.35 -1.24
N PHE A 87 13.91 -2.59 -1.68
CA PHE A 87 12.92 -3.62 -1.39
C PHE A 87 13.60 -4.67 -0.53
N ARG A 88 12.98 -4.98 0.59
CA ARG A 88 13.42 -6.05 1.47
C ARG A 88 12.36 -7.12 1.53
N TYR A 89 12.75 -8.35 1.32
CA TYR A 89 11.90 -9.52 1.48
C TYR A 89 12.70 -10.65 2.11
N ALA A 90 12.11 -11.39 3.03
CA ALA A 90 12.76 -12.51 3.73
C ALA A 90 14.15 -12.13 4.32
N GLY A 91 14.26 -10.92 4.88
CA GLY A 91 15.50 -10.44 5.48
C GLY A 91 16.58 -9.97 4.51
N GLN A 92 16.40 -10.14 3.22
CA GLN A 92 17.38 -9.75 2.22
C GLN A 92 17.02 -8.43 1.54
N TRP A 93 17.98 -7.51 1.48
CA TRP A 93 17.84 -6.25 0.76
C TRP A 93 18.13 -6.45 -0.73
N VAL A 94 17.21 -5.99 -1.55
CA VAL A 94 17.49 -5.67 -2.94
C VAL A 94 17.92 -4.20 -2.98
N ASP A 95 19.20 -3.99 -2.70
CA ASP A 95 19.83 -2.67 -2.75
C ASP A 95 20.40 -2.48 -4.16
N ASP A 96 19.67 -1.80 -5.02
CA ASP A 96 20.15 -1.43 -6.34
C ASP A 96 20.38 0.08 -6.38
N ARG A 97 21.58 0.48 -5.96
CA ARG A 97 22.02 1.87 -5.81
C ARG A 97 22.00 2.69 -7.12
N GLY A 98 21.61 2.08 -8.24
CA GLY A 98 21.48 2.71 -9.54
C GLY A 98 20.05 3.01 -9.99
N MET A 99 19.04 2.65 -9.21
CA MET A 99 17.65 2.83 -9.63
C MET A 99 17.14 4.22 -9.29
N HIS A 100 17.33 5.13 -10.21
CA HIS A 100 16.64 6.41 -10.17
C HIS A 100 15.20 6.24 -10.68
N ILE A 101 14.24 6.58 -9.83
CA ILE A 101 12.86 6.89 -10.26
C ILE A 101 12.78 8.40 -10.34
N ASP A 102 12.23 8.92 -11.42
CA ASP A 102 11.85 10.33 -11.44
C ASP A 102 10.69 10.52 -10.45
N ASP A 103 11.02 10.99 -9.26
CA ASP A 103 10.11 11.20 -8.16
C ASP A 103 9.11 12.35 -8.38
N ARG A 104 9.33 13.17 -9.42
CA ARG A 104 8.45 14.31 -9.75
C ARG A 104 7.25 13.92 -10.61
N VAL A 105 7.25 12.72 -11.16
CA VAL A 105 6.18 12.20 -12.01
C VAL A 105 5.48 11.02 -11.35
N ARG A 106 4.29 10.71 -11.83
CA ARG A 106 3.56 9.52 -11.45
C ARG A 106 4.27 8.29 -12.02
N ASN A 107 4.51 7.30 -11.16
CA ASN A 107 5.18 6.05 -11.49
C ASN A 107 4.28 4.86 -11.15
N SER A 108 4.22 3.90 -12.06
CA SER A 108 3.71 2.56 -11.77
C SER A 108 4.87 1.69 -11.30
N VAL A 109 4.78 1.19 -10.08
CA VAL A 109 5.82 0.39 -9.42
C VAL A 109 5.25 -0.97 -9.09
N ILE A 110 5.91 -2.04 -9.55
CA ILE A 110 5.49 -3.41 -9.33
C ILE A 110 6.60 -4.14 -8.59
N PHE A 111 6.25 -4.67 -7.43
CA PHE A 111 7.09 -5.59 -6.67
C PHE A 111 6.51 -6.99 -6.80
N GLU A 112 7.29 -7.92 -7.37
CA GLU A 112 6.96 -9.33 -7.40
C GLU A 112 7.98 -10.09 -6.56
N PHE A 113 7.49 -10.96 -5.71
CA PHE A 113 8.34 -11.80 -4.87
C PHE A 113 7.77 -13.21 -4.78
N GLU A 114 8.64 -14.15 -4.99
CA GLU A 114 8.41 -15.59 -4.90
C GLU A 114 9.46 -16.19 -3.96
N SER A 115 9.34 -17.46 -3.65
CA SER A 115 10.29 -18.17 -2.74
C SER A 115 11.76 -18.05 -3.15
N GLU A 116 12.04 -17.87 -4.44
CA GLU A 116 13.41 -17.88 -4.96
C GLU A 116 13.77 -16.61 -5.73
N ARG A 117 12.84 -15.68 -5.92
CA ARG A 117 13.05 -14.55 -6.82
C ARG A 117 12.32 -13.29 -6.37
N GLN A 118 12.99 -12.15 -6.53
CA GLN A 118 12.41 -10.82 -6.40
C GLN A 118 12.57 -10.05 -7.72
N ILE A 119 11.52 -9.36 -8.13
CA ILE A 119 11.55 -8.50 -9.32
C ILE A 119 10.96 -7.14 -8.96
N LEU A 120 11.64 -6.09 -9.38
CA LEU A 120 11.14 -4.73 -9.35
C LEU A 120 10.97 -4.22 -10.77
N THR A 121 9.76 -3.83 -11.11
CA THR A 121 9.42 -3.19 -12.39
C THR A 121 8.94 -1.76 -12.13
N VAL A 122 9.42 -0.81 -12.91
CA VAL A 122 8.98 0.58 -12.85
C VAL A 122 8.61 1.05 -14.24
N ASN A 123 7.39 1.55 -14.41
CA ASN A 123 6.84 2.02 -15.69
C ASN A 123 6.99 0.98 -16.81
N GLY A 124 6.74 -0.29 -16.48
CA GLY A 124 6.84 -1.41 -17.42
C GLY A 124 8.27 -1.90 -17.72
N VAL A 125 9.29 -1.30 -17.10
CA VAL A 125 10.69 -1.70 -17.29
C VAL A 125 11.20 -2.43 -16.05
N VAL A 126 11.69 -3.67 -16.22
CA VAL A 126 12.37 -4.40 -15.14
C VAL A 126 13.64 -3.65 -14.75
N LYS A 127 13.68 -3.16 -13.54
CA LYS A 127 14.82 -2.41 -12.97
C LYS A 127 15.77 -3.29 -12.18
N SER A 128 15.21 -4.29 -11.49
CA SER A 128 16.02 -5.25 -10.74
C SER A 128 15.38 -6.61 -10.74
N GLN A 129 16.22 -7.63 -10.77
CA GLN A 129 15.82 -9.02 -10.57
C GLN A 129 16.92 -9.70 -9.77
N ARG A 130 16.56 -10.34 -8.67
CA ARG A 130 17.51 -11.06 -7.81
C ARG A 130 16.96 -12.41 -7.37
N SER A 131 17.85 -13.36 -7.17
CA SER A 131 17.53 -14.60 -6.48
C SER A 131 17.50 -14.36 -4.98
N ILE A 132 16.56 -15.00 -4.29
CA ILE A 132 16.47 -15.02 -2.83
C ILE A 132 17.11 -16.32 -2.38
N VAL A 133 17.96 -16.26 -1.38
CA VAL A 133 18.57 -17.44 -0.75
C VAL A 133 18.10 -17.48 0.69
N GLY A 134 17.30 -18.48 1.04
CA GLY A 134 16.82 -18.68 2.41
C GLY A 134 15.35 -19.06 2.50
N GLU A 135 14.91 -19.45 3.69
CA GLU A 135 13.51 -19.79 3.93
C GLU A 135 12.64 -18.52 3.91
N THR A 136 11.61 -18.56 3.09
CA THR A 136 10.65 -17.46 2.89
C THR A 136 9.39 -17.67 3.72
N THR A 137 9.52 -18.15 4.95
CA THR A 137 8.37 -18.32 5.82
C THR A 137 7.88 -16.96 6.32
N THR A 138 6.79 -16.52 5.75
CA THR A 138 6.06 -15.32 6.18
C THR A 138 5.05 -15.69 7.26
N GLN A 139 5.49 -16.18 8.39
CA GLN A 139 4.57 -16.45 9.50
C GLN A 139 4.74 -15.38 10.57
N GLY A 140 3.70 -14.59 10.74
CA GLY A 140 3.52 -13.66 11.84
C GLY A 140 2.10 -13.13 11.80
N ASP A 141 1.53 -12.82 12.96
CA ASP A 141 0.22 -12.18 13.12
C ASP A 141 0.27 -10.69 12.71
N CYS A 142 0.92 -10.40 11.58
CA CYS A 142 1.06 -9.04 11.08
C CYS A 142 0.22 -8.84 9.83
N THR A 143 -0.22 -7.62 9.61
CA THR A 143 -0.92 -7.18 8.40
C THR A 143 -0.01 -6.31 7.54
N ILE A 144 -0.31 -6.26 6.25
CA ILE A 144 0.34 -5.32 5.34
C ILE A 144 -0.17 -3.91 5.64
N ARG A 145 0.75 -2.96 5.81
CA ARG A 145 0.45 -1.56 6.08
C ARG A 145 0.98 -0.66 4.97
N LEU A 146 0.29 0.45 4.77
CA LEU A 146 0.70 1.51 3.85
C LEU A 146 1.22 2.70 4.66
N PHE A 147 2.25 3.37 4.14
CA PHE A 147 2.88 4.57 4.68
C PHE A 147 3.66 4.37 5.98
N THR A 148 3.78 3.14 6.44
CA THR A 148 4.58 2.74 7.59
C THR A 148 5.07 1.31 7.43
N THR A 149 5.94 0.87 8.32
CA THR A 149 6.38 -0.52 8.40
C THR A 149 6.28 -1.00 9.84
N GLY A 150 5.55 -2.09 10.05
CA GLY A 150 5.42 -2.69 11.37
C GLY A 150 4.73 -1.79 12.41
N ASN A 151 4.93 -2.12 13.68
CA ASN A 151 4.35 -1.40 14.83
C ASN A 151 5.25 -0.27 15.35
N ASP A 152 6.38 0.01 14.69
CA ASP A 152 7.34 0.99 15.18
C ASP A 152 7.00 2.40 14.67
N PRO A 153 6.58 3.31 15.55
CA PRO A 153 6.28 4.69 15.18
C PRO A 153 7.51 5.49 14.70
N ARG A 154 8.73 4.95 14.84
CA ARG A 154 9.97 5.60 14.38
C ARG A 154 10.19 5.46 12.86
N HIS A 155 9.41 4.64 12.17
CA HIS A 155 9.51 4.46 10.73
C HIS A 155 8.58 5.41 9.98
N TYR A 156 8.74 6.71 10.22
CA TYR A 156 7.99 7.75 9.53
C TYR A 156 8.41 7.89 8.08
N THR A 157 7.48 8.36 7.30
CA THR A 157 7.73 8.89 5.97
C THR A 157 8.03 10.38 6.07
N ASP A 158 9.20 10.78 5.58
CA ASP A 158 9.67 12.17 5.55
C ASP A 158 9.22 12.91 4.28
N ARG A 159 8.65 12.19 3.31
CA ARG A 159 8.22 12.71 2.01
C ARG A 159 6.70 12.68 1.88
N ILE A 160 6.18 13.51 0.99
CA ILE A 160 4.79 13.40 0.55
C ILE A 160 4.71 12.23 -0.45
N ILE A 161 3.81 11.30 -0.19
CA ILE A 161 3.47 10.22 -1.11
C ILE A 161 2.06 10.51 -1.62
N TYR A 162 1.94 10.72 -2.93
CA TYR A 162 0.66 10.74 -3.62
C TYR A 162 0.36 9.33 -4.09
N LEU A 163 -0.67 8.70 -3.56
CA LEU A 163 -1.10 7.36 -3.91
C LEU A 163 -2.31 7.44 -4.84
N TYR A 164 -2.14 6.98 -6.07
CA TYR A 164 -3.19 6.96 -7.11
C TYR A 164 -3.94 5.62 -7.15
N GLY A 165 -3.33 4.56 -6.66
CA GLY A 165 -3.93 3.23 -6.57
C GLY A 165 -2.97 2.20 -6.05
N LEU A 166 -3.51 1.09 -5.58
CA LEU A 166 -2.73 -0.05 -5.09
C LEU A 166 -3.51 -1.34 -5.32
N ARG A 167 -2.82 -2.35 -5.85
CA ARG A 167 -3.31 -3.72 -5.92
C ARG A 167 -2.36 -4.65 -5.20
N ILE A 168 -2.91 -5.55 -4.40
CA ILE A 168 -2.19 -6.60 -3.69
C ILE A 168 -2.71 -7.94 -4.19
N GLU A 169 -1.80 -8.77 -4.68
CA GLU A 169 -2.06 -10.12 -5.13
C GLU A 169 -1.25 -11.10 -4.29
N HIS A 170 -1.86 -12.17 -3.84
CA HIS A 170 -1.23 -13.30 -3.15
C HIS A 170 -1.55 -14.58 -3.91
N ASP A 171 -0.52 -15.33 -4.27
CA ASP A 171 -0.63 -16.64 -4.92
C ASP A 171 -1.54 -16.62 -6.18
N GLY A 172 -1.49 -15.53 -6.95
CA GLY A 172 -2.30 -15.32 -8.15
C GLY A 172 -3.72 -14.81 -7.90
N VAL A 173 -4.08 -14.52 -6.65
CA VAL A 173 -5.40 -14.00 -6.27
C VAL A 173 -5.29 -12.55 -5.82
N ILE A 174 -6.10 -11.66 -6.41
CA ILE A 174 -6.20 -10.27 -5.97
C ILE A 174 -6.91 -10.25 -4.62
N VAL A 175 -6.17 -9.90 -3.56
CA VAL A 175 -6.71 -9.81 -2.20
C VAL A 175 -7.12 -8.39 -1.83
N ARG A 176 -6.56 -7.37 -2.51
CA ARG A 176 -6.95 -5.96 -2.37
C ARG A 176 -6.81 -5.24 -3.71
N ASP A 177 -7.76 -4.36 -4.01
CA ASP A 177 -7.74 -3.48 -5.19
C ASP A 177 -8.28 -2.10 -4.79
N TYR A 178 -7.35 -1.24 -4.39
CA TYR A 178 -7.65 0.05 -3.77
C TYR A 178 -7.68 1.19 -4.78
N ILE A 179 -8.72 2.02 -4.64
CA ILE A 179 -8.80 3.34 -5.27
C ILE A 179 -8.91 4.44 -4.20
N PRO A 180 -8.34 5.62 -4.44
CA PRO A 180 -8.53 6.78 -3.59
C PRO A 180 -9.97 7.30 -3.68
N VAL A 181 -10.54 7.61 -2.51
CA VAL A 181 -11.91 8.16 -2.42
C VAL A 181 -11.98 9.22 -1.33
N ARG A 182 -12.99 10.08 -1.42
CA ARG A 182 -13.43 10.90 -0.30
C ARG A 182 -14.79 10.45 0.19
N TYR A 183 -15.00 10.55 1.49
CA TYR A 183 -16.26 10.21 2.14
C TYR A 183 -16.57 11.18 3.26
N THR A 184 -17.84 11.30 3.61
CA THR A 184 -18.28 12.05 4.78
C THR A 184 -18.43 11.11 5.97
N ASP A 185 -17.71 11.40 7.05
CA ASP A 185 -17.79 10.63 8.30
C ASP A 185 -19.10 10.89 9.06
N LYS A 186 -19.30 10.20 10.18
CA LYS A 186 -20.51 10.33 10.98
C LYS A 186 -20.68 11.71 11.62
N GLU A 187 -19.59 12.42 11.82
CA GLU A 187 -19.51 13.77 12.36
C GLU A 187 -19.71 14.85 11.28
N GLY A 188 -19.88 14.44 10.00
CA GLY A 188 -20.06 15.36 8.87
C GLY A 188 -18.75 15.89 8.28
N ASN A 189 -17.60 15.37 8.70
CA ASN A 189 -16.31 15.80 8.13
C ASN A 189 -16.00 15.05 6.84
N ILE A 190 -15.46 15.76 5.86
CA ILE A 190 -14.97 15.15 4.63
C ILE A 190 -13.58 14.60 4.87
N ARG A 191 -13.38 13.31 4.54
CA ARG A 191 -12.15 12.54 4.79
C ARG A 191 -11.70 11.82 3.53
N GLY A 192 -10.38 11.68 3.38
CA GLY A 192 -9.79 10.76 2.40
C GLY A 192 -9.72 9.33 2.95
N ALA A 193 -9.94 8.35 2.09
CA ALA A 193 -9.80 6.91 2.38
C ALA A 193 -9.40 6.15 1.12
N LEU A 194 -9.03 4.87 1.30
CA LEU A 194 -8.99 3.91 0.19
C LEU A 194 -10.30 3.10 0.20
N TYR A 195 -10.82 2.84 -0.99
CA TYR A 195 -11.93 1.91 -1.18
C TYR A 195 -11.43 0.64 -1.88
N ASP A 196 -11.72 -0.51 -1.28
CA ASP A 196 -11.29 -1.82 -1.78
C ASP A 196 -12.36 -2.41 -2.70
N ARG A 197 -12.10 -2.41 -3.99
CA ARG A 197 -12.98 -2.99 -5.01
C ARG A 197 -12.99 -4.52 -4.99
N ALA A 198 -11.91 -5.14 -4.50
CA ALA A 198 -11.83 -6.59 -4.36
C ALA A 198 -12.62 -7.11 -3.15
N ASN A 199 -12.81 -6.26 -2.11
CA ASN A 199 -13.55 -6.63 -0.91
C ASN A 199 -14.47 -5.47 -0.44
N PRO A 200 -15.55 -5.19 -1.17
CA PRO A 200 -16.41 -4.03 -0.92
C PRO A 200 -17.19 -4.07 0.41
N ASN A 201 -17.21 -5.22 1.08
CA ASN A 201 -17.82 -5.39 2.41
C ASN A 201 -16.79 -5.54 3.53
N GLY A 202 -15.51 -5.45 3.20
CA GLY A 202 -14.39 -5.58 4.13
C GLY A 202 -14.00 -4.26 4.79
N GLY A 203 -12.80 -4.27 5.34
CA GLY A 203 -12.20 -3.11 5.98
C GLY A 203 -12.71 -2.83 7.39
N PRO A 204 -12.06 -1.89 8.10
CA PRO A 204 -12.41 -1.57 9.48
C PRO A 204 -13.82 -1.00 9.63
N LEU A 205 -14.38 -0.39 8.60
CA LEU A 205 -15.75 0.13 8.60
C LEU A 205 -16.78 -0.86 8.02
N ARG A 206 -16.35 -2.06 7.60
CA ARG A 206 -17.20 -3.12 7.02
C ARG A 206 -18.00 -2.68 5.78
N ASN A 207 -17.48 -1.75 5.02
CA ASN A 207 -18.10 -1.21 3.81
C ASN A 207 -17.08 -0.95 2.70
N GLY A 208 -15.93 -1.63 2.76
CA GLY A 208 -14.84 -1.47 1.80
C GLY A 208 -13.96 -0.23 2.01
N LEU A 209 -14.28 0.64 2.97
CA LEU A 209 -13.47 1.83 3.27
C LEU A 209 -12.34 1.53 4.25
N TYR A 210 -11.15 2.00 3.91
CA TYR A 210 -9.93 1.93 4.72
C TYR A 210 -9.44 3.35 5.01
N PRO A 211 -9.90 3.95 6.12
CA PRO A 211 -9.49 5.28 6.54
C PRO A 211 -8.09 5.27 7.17
N ASN A 212 -7.59 6.44 7.50
CA ASN A 212 -6.40 6.58 8.33
C ASN A 212 -6.60 5.91 9.71
N MET A 213 -5.66 5.05 10.07
CA MET A 213 -5.63 4.36 11.38
C MET A 213 -4.66 5.03 12.36
N GLY A 214 -3.82 5.94 11.90
CA GLY A 214 -2.82 6.65 12.70
C GLY A 214 -3.23 8.08 13.03
N ASN A 215 -2.25 8.87 13.41
CA ASN A 215 -2.41 10.29 13.67
C ASN A 215 -2.48 11.07 12.34
N GLY A 216 -3.08 12.27 12.37
CA GLY A 216 -3.22 13.12 11.20
C GLY A 216 -4.43 12.77 10.33
N THR A 217 -4.44 13.29 9.12
CA THR A 217 -5.57 13.17 8.18
C THR A 217 -5.02 12.93 6.78
N PHE A 218 -5.67 12.06 6.01
CA PHE A 218 -5.42 11.99 4.58
C PHE A 218 -6.08 13.17 3.87
N LEU A 219 -5.29 13.80 3.03
CA LEU A 219 -5.71 14.79 2.07
C LEU A 219 -5.90 14.10 0.71
N PHE A 220 -6.56 14.75 -0.24
CA PHE A 220 -6.90 14.13 -1.52
C PHE A 220 -6.88 15.14 -2.66
N GLY A 221 -6.74 14.62 -3.88
CA GLY A 221 -6.80 15.38 -5.11
C GLY A 221 -8.23 15.73 -5.55
N SER A 222 -8.36 16.17 -6.80
CA SER A 222 -9.65 16.48 -7.40
C SER A 222 -10.53 15.24 -7.55
N ASP A 223 -11.84 15.44 -7.56
CA ASP A 223 -12.81 14.41 -7.95
C ASP A 223 -12.61 14.02 -9.43
N ILE A 224 -12.78 12.73 -9.75
CA ILE A 224 -12.65 12.16 -11.10
C ILE A 224 -13.90 11.40 -11.52
#